data_c62526ba23470b5a4d57f013915b100d
#
_entry.id   c62526ba23470b5a4d57f013915b100d
#
_cell.length_a   1.000
_cell.length_b   1.000
_cell.length_c   1.000
_cell.angle_alpha   90.00
_cell.angle_beta   90.00
_cell.angle_gamma   90.00
#
_symmetry.space_group_name_H-M   'P 1'
#
loop_
_entity.id
_entity.type
_entity.pdbx_description
1 polymer ?
#
loop_
_entity_poly.entity_id
_entity_poly.type
_entity_poly.pdbx_seq_one_letter_code
_entity_poly.pdbx_strand_id
1 'polypeptide(L)'
;MFNSCSWKDWSSVIFSGIITGLAYYTEIYGLFAWVSFIPLLHIISKFKPDSKPFIIGYIFGISYNLVAFYWIALNSGTSFFIALCSLIAAISYLSVFWGLLTTFIYQIKNYVFRLIIFPFAVVLMEWLRSLGPLGFPWSNLALTQINLLPLVQIMDITGSYGVSALVLIINTVLYYFLINLNKSSLFLLCLSFLSLLLLWNVGTKKIDNYNKYSKT
;
A
#
# COMPACT_ATOMS: atom_id res chain seq x y z
N MET A 1 9.26 28.76 4.59
CA MET A 1 10.03 27.76 3.83
C MET A 1 9.21 26.52 3.43
N PHE A 2 7.86 26.57 3.49
CA PHE A 2 6.93 25.44 3.22
C PHE A 2 5.91 25.77 2.11
N ASN A 3 6.26 26.61 1.12
CA ASN A 3 5.30 27.21 0.18
C ASN A 3 4.86 26.33 -1.02
N SER A 4 5.31 25.10 -1.16
CA SER A 4 4.92 24.24 -2.30
C SER A 4 3.81 23.22 -1.99
N CYS A 5 3.61 22.87 -0.73
CA CYS A 5 2.51 22.01 -0.27
C CYS A 5 1.66 22.78 0.74
N SER A 6 0.33 22.80 0.53
CA SER A 6 -0.59 23.41 1.48
C SER A 6 -0.71 22.54 2.75
N TRP A 7 -1.21 23.12 3.84
CA TRP A 7 -1.53 22.35 5.05
C TRP A 7 -2.47 21.16 4.75
N LYS A 8 -3.39 21.34 3.81
CA LYS A 8 -4.32 20.30 3.36
C LYS A 8 -3.60 19.15 2.67
N ASP A 9 -2.53 19.42 1.93
CA ASP A 9 -1.73 18.35 1.27
C ASP A 9 -1.01 17.50 2.31
N TRP A 10 -0.41 18.12 3.34
CA TRP A 10 0.25 17.41 4.42
C TRP A 10 -0.72 16.54 5.23
N SER A 11 -1.89 17.10 5.59
CA SER A 11 -2.93 16.32 6.29
C SER A 11 -3.42 15.14 5.44
N SER A 12 -3.54 15.28 4.13
CA SER A 12 -3.93 14.21 3.21
C SER A 12 -2.88 13.09 3.17
N VAL A 13 -1.59 13.44 3.15
CA VAL A 13 -0.49 12.46 3.17
C VAL A 13 -0.48 11.68 4.48
N ILE A 14 -0.58 12.37 5.63
CA ILE A 14 -0.64 11.75 6.95
C ILE A 14 -1.86 10.84 7.08
N PHE A 15 -3.03 11.31 6.66
CA PHE A 15 -4.28 10.56 6.67
C PHE A 15 -4.19 9.30 5.83
N SER A 16 -3.62 9.40 4.62
CA SER A 16 -3.35 8.24 3.74
C SER A 16 -2.49 7.19 4.45
N GLY A 17 -1.40 7.62 5.11
CA GLY A 17 -0.53 6.73 5.87
C GLY A 17 -1.26 6.06 7.04
N ILE A 18 -2.01 6.82 7.83
CA ILE A 18 -2.77 6.29 8.98
C ILE A 18 -3.77 5.21 8.52
N ILE A 19 -4.57 5.49 7.48
CA ILE A 19 -5.55 4.51 6.97
C ILE A 19 -4.84 3.26 6.43
N THR A 20 -3.70 3.42 5.74
CA THR A 20 -2.90 2.28 5.27
C THR A 20 -2.39 1.43 6.43
N GLY A 21 -1.92 2.07 7.52
CA GLY A 21 -1.48 1.36 8.72
C GLY A 21 -2.62 0.64 9.44
N LEU A 22 -3.80 1.25 9.54
CA LEU A 22 -4.98 0.63 10.15
C LEU A 22 -5.43 -0.63 9.41
N ALA A 23 -5.18 -0.74 8.11
CA ALA A 23 -5.58 -1.90 7.31
C ALA A 23 -4.96 -3.23 7.79
N TYR A 24 -3.94 -3.21 8.66
CA TYR A 24 -3.30 -4.43 9.17
C TYR A 24 -3.99 -5.06 10.40
N TYR A 25 -4.98 -4.40 11.03
CA TYR A 25 -5.42 -4.80 12.37
C TYR A 25 -6.62 -5.71 12.45
N THR A 26 -7.60 -5.61 11.58
CA THR A 26 -8.80 -6.45 11.61
C THR A 26 -9.31 -6.77 10.22
N GLU A 27 -10.21 -7.78 10.13
CA GLU A 27 -10.87 -8.15 8.88
C GLU A 27 -11.53 -6.96 8.17
N ILE A 28 -12.26 -6.15 8.94
CA ILE A 28 -12.97 -4.97 8.42
C ILE A 28 -11.97 -3.91 7.95
N TYR A 29 -10.90 -3.68 8.70
CA TYR A 29 -9.92 -2.64 8.38
C TYR A 29 -9.06 -3.00 7.16
N GLY A 30 -8.90 -4.29 6.83
CA GLY A 30 -8.25 -4.72 5.58
C GLY A 30 -8.89 -4.12 4.33
N LEU A 31 -10.19 -3.79 4.38
CA LEU A 31 -10.88 -3.09 3.29
C LEU A 31 -10.37 -1.66 3.08
N PHE A 32 -9.82 -1.02 4.10
CA PHE A 32 -9.23 0.31 3.95
C PHE A 32 -8.04 0.34 3.00
N ALA A 33 -7.30 -0.76 2.86
CA ALA A 33 -6.20 -0.85 1.93
C ALA A 33 -6.61 -0.55 0.48
N TRP A 34 -7.87 -0.83 0.10
CA TRP A 34 -8.38 -0.64 -1.27
C TRP A 34 -8.59 0.83 -1.67
N VAL A 35 -8.56 1.75 -0.70
CA VAL A 35 -8.76 3.19 -0.93
C VAL A 35 -7.69 4.06 -0.27
N SER A 36 -6.85 3.48 0.59
CA SER A 36 -5.94 4.22 1.47
C SER A 36 -4.87 5.03 0.75
N PHE A 37 -4.48 4.62 -0.46
CA PHE A 37 -3.48 5.32 -1.27
C PHE A 37 -4.06 6.47 -2.11
N ILE A 38 -5.39 6.62 -2.20
CA ILE A 38 -6.03 7.67 -3.01
C ILE A 38 -5.52 9.08 -2.64
N PRO A 39 -5.43 9.48 -1.34
CA PRO A 39 -4.92 10.80 -0.99
C PRO A 39 -3.45 10.99 -1.36
N LEU A 40 -2.61 9.97 -1.20
CA LEU A 40 -1.20 10.02 -1.62
C LEU A 40 -1.07 10.13 -3.15
N LEU A 41 -1.85 9.35 -3.91
CA LEU A 41 -1.89 9.40 -5.38
C LEU A 41 -2.31 10.79 -5.88
N HIS A 42 -3.22 11.46 -5.17
CA HIS A 42 -3.61 12.82 -5.48
C HIS A 42 -2.44 13.81 -5.37
N ILE A 43 -1.60 13.66 -4.36
CA ILE A 43 -0.40 14.50 -4.22
C ILE A 43 0.65 14.15 -5.27
N ILE A 44 0.89 12.86 -5.51
CA ILE A 44 1.84 12.37 -6.53
C ILE A 44 1.45 12.85 -7.93
N SER A 45 0.18 12.82 -8.28
CA SER A 45 -0.30 13.27 -9.59
C SER A 45 -0.02 14.76 -9.84
N LYS A 46 0.01 15.57 -8.78
CA LYS A 46 0.21 17.02 -8.80
C LYS A 46 1.64 17.49 -8.60
N PHE A 47 2.62 16.60 -8.58
CA PHE A 47 4.02 17.00 -8.39
C PHE A 47 4.48 18.08 -9.39
N LYS A 48 5.07 19.14 -8.84
CA LYS A 48 5.62 20.32 -9.54
C LYS A 48 7.13 20.40 -9.32
N PRO A 49 7.88 21.24 -10.06
CA PRO A 49 9.33 21.38 -9.90
C PRO A 49 9.80 21.74 -8.48
N ASP A 50 8.98 22.44 -7.71
CA ASP A 50 9.25 22.83 -6.33
C ASP A 50 8.73 21.83 -5.28
N SER A 51 8.12 20.73 -5.70
CA SER A 51 7.67 19.66 -4.80
C SER A 51 8.84 19.02 -4.08
N LYS A 52 8.59 18.54 -2.85
CA LYS A 52 9.58 17.84 -2.01
C LYS A 52 9.23 16.37 -1.92
N PRO A 53 9.42 15.59 -2.99
CA PRO A 53 8.89 14.23 -3.11
C PRO A 53 9.42 13.31 -2.00
N PHE A 54 10.70 13.40 -1.64
CA PHE A 54 11.26 12.59 -0.56
C PHE A 54 10.55 12.83 0.78
N ILE A 55 10.31 14.11 1.13
CA ILE A 55 9.66 14.45 2.40
C ILE A 55 8.21 13.97 2.41
N ILE A 56 7.49 14.09 1.29
CA ILE A 56 6.12 13.60 1.13
C ILE A 56 6.04 12.10 1.38
N GLY A 57 6.88 11.32 0.71
CA GLY A 57 6.91 9.86 0.91
C GLY A 57 7.38 9.46 2.29
N TYR A 58 8.37 10.17 2.84
CA TYR A 58 8.90 9.91 4.18
C TYR A 58 7.84 10.14 5.27
N ILE A 59 7.07 11.24 5.19
CA ILE A 59 5.96 11.52 6.13
C ILE A 59 4.83 10.51 5.98
N PHE A 60 4.47 10.13 4.73
CA PHE A 60 3.55 9.01 4.51
C PHE A 60 4.06 7.75 5.19
N GLY A 61 5.33 7.40 4.96
CA GLY A 61 5.96 6.22 5.55
C GLY A 61 5.97 6.24 7.08
N ILE A 62 6.31 7.38 7.71
CA ILE A 62 6.23 7.53 9.17
C ILE A 62 4.81 7.28 9.67
N SER A 63 3.82 7.93 9.09
CA SER A 63 2.42 7.80 9.50
C SER A 63 1.92 6.38 9.35
N TYR A 64 2.25 5.74 8.23
CA TYR A 64 1.91 4.37 7.93
C TYR A 64 2.58 3.38 8.89
N ASN A 65 3.91 3.42 8.98
CA ASN A 65 4.67 2.46 9.76
C ASN A 65 4.44 2.64 11.27
N LEU A 66 4.20 3.87 11.75
CA LEU A 66 3.86 4.11 13.16
C LEU A 66 2.58 3.37 13.55
N VAL A 67 1.56 3.47 12.72
CA VAL A 67 0.28 2.76 12.96
C VAL A 67 0.45 1.26 12.78
N ALA A 68 1.14 0.80 11.72
CA ALA A 68 1.29 -0.62 11.43
C ALA A 68 2.15 -1.36 12.47
N PHE A 69 3.13 -0.70 13.10
CA PHE A 69 4.15 -1.35 13.92
C PHE A 69 4.26 -0.81 15.35
N TYR A 70 3.29 -0.03 15.86
CA TYR A 70 3.32 0.50 17.23
C TYR A 70 3.54 -0.60 18.29
N TRP A 71 3.09 -1.82 18.01
CA TRP A 71 3.23 -2.98 18.89
C TRP A 71 4.69 -3.36 19.20
N ILE A 72 5.66 -2.93 18.38
CA ILE A 72 7.09 -3.12 18.67
C ILE A 72 7.49 -2.43 19.98
N ALA A 73 6.90 -1.26 20.29
CA ALA A 73 7.14 -0.56 21.55
C ALA A 73 6.50 -1.26 22.75
N LEU A 74 5.57 -2.20 22.52
CA LEU A 74 4.88 -2.95 23.58
C LEU A 74 5.53 -4.31 23.86
N ASN A 75 6.73 -4.56 23.32
CA ASN A 75 7.45 -5.80 23.52
C ASN A 75 7.88 -5.95 25.00
N SER A 76 7.34 -6.97 25.69
CA SER A 76 7.63 -7.27 27.09
C SER A 76 8.97 -7.97 27.31
N GLY A 77 9.64 -8.42 26.24
CA GLY A 77 10.93 -9.12 26.32
C GLY A 77 12.14 -8.21 26.56
N THR A 78 11.93 -6.87 26.63
CA THR A 78 12.99 -5.88 26.82
C THR A 78 12.47 -4.67 27.61
N SER A 79 13.37 -3.74 27.99
CA SER A 79 12.93 -2.50 28.64
C SER A 79 12.14 -1.62 27.66
N PHE A 80 11.15 -0.88 28.18
CA PHE A 80 10.33 0.02 27.37
C PHE A 80 11.16 1.01 26.53
N PHE A 81 12.25 1.52 27.10
CA PHE A 81 13.14 2.45 26.39
C PHE A 81 13.80 1.80 25.17
N ILE A 82 14.29 0.57 25.30
CA ILE A 82 14.90 -0.17 24.19
C ILE A 82 13.84 -0.50 23.12
N ALA A 83 12.65 -0.94 23.54
CA ALA A 83 11.54 -1.21 22.63
C ALA A 83 11.13 0.05 21.84
N LEU A 84 11.05 1.20 22.51
CA LEU A 84 10.74 2.49 21.88
C LEU A 84 11.82 2.93 20.88
N CYS A 85 13.11 2.81 21.26
CA CYS A 85 14.22 3.08 20.34
C CYS A 85 14.17 2.17 19.09
N SER A 86 13.86 0.88 19.28
CA SER A 86 13.70 -0.08 18.20
C SER A 86 12.56 0.30 17.27
N LEU A 87 11.40 0.73 17.80
CA LEU A 87 10.29 1.24 17.02
C LEU A 87 10.68 2.46 16.19
N ILE A 88 11.32 3.47 16.82
CA ILE A 88 11.75 4.70 16.13
C ILE A 88 12.72 4.36 14.99
N ALA A 89 13.70 3.49 15.26
CA ALA A 89 14.67 3.06 14.25
C ALA A 89 13.99 2.33 13.10
N ALA A 90 13.09 1.38 13.37
CA ALA A 90 12.36 0.64 12.36
C ALA A 90 11.48 1.56 11.49
N ILE A 91 10.69 2.45 12.12
CA ILE A 91 9.83 3.42 11.39
C ILE A 91 10.69 4.32 10.51
N SER A 92 11.78 4.89 11.04
CA SER A 92 12.66 5.78 10.30
C SER A 92 13.27 5.08 9.09
N TYR A 93 13.78 3.86 9.28
CA TYR A 93 14.37 3.04 8.23
C TYR A 93 13.35 2.71 7.12
N LEU A 94 12.18 2.18 7.50
CA LEU A 94 11.14 1.80 6.54
C LEU A 94 10.56 2.99 5.78
N SER A 95 10.52 4.17 6.41
CA SER A 95 10.01 5.39 5.78
C SER A 95 10.95 5.95 4.72
N VAL A 96 12.27 5.65 4.79
CA VAL A 96 13.24 6.02 3.73
C VAL A 96 12.83 5.41 2.39
N PHE A 97 12.36 4.17 2.38
CA PHE A 97 11.93 3.51 1.14
C PHE A 97 10.76 4.25 0.48
N TRP A 98 9.80 4.75 1.26
CA TRP A 98 8.71 5.58 0.73
C TRP A 98 9.21 6.93 0.21
N GLY A 99 10.16 7.55 0.90
CA GLY A 99 10.82 8.76 0.41
C GLY A 99 11.55 8.55 -0.92
N LEU A 100 12.28 7.44 -1.05
CA LEU A 100 12.97 7.08 -2.29
C LEU A 100 11.99 6.77 -3.42
N LEU A 101 10.93 6.01 -3.13
CA LEU A 101 9.87 5.67 -4.08
C LEU A 101 9.22 6.93 -4.66
N THR A 102 8.78 7.86 -3.81
CA THR A 102 8.14 9.09 -4.28
C THR A 102 9.10 9.99 -5.03
N THR A 103 10.40 9.98 -4.68
CA THR A 103 11.46 10.67 -5.43
C THR A 103 11.65 10.05 -6.82
N PHE A 104 11.63 8.72 -6.92
CA PHE A 104 11.67 8.01 -8.20
C PHE A 104 10.46 8.37 -9.07
N ILE A 105 9.25 8.30 -8.52
CA ILE A 105 8.00 8.64 -9.23
C ILE A 105 8.00 10.11 -9.69
N TYR A 106 8.60 11.03 -8.93
CA TYR A 106 8.72 12.43 -9.29
C TYR A 106 9.49 12.65 -10.60
N GLN A 107 10.49 11.82 -10.94
CA GLN A 107 11.24 11.92 -12.19
C GLN A 107 10.36 11.73 -13.44
N ILE A 108 9.21 11.07 -13.29
CA ILE A 108 8.26 10.84 -14.37
C ILE A 108 7.45 12.11 -14.60
N LYS A 109 7.60 12.75 -15.76
CA LYS A 109 6.94 14.03 -16.07
C LYS A 109 5.41 13.90 -16.24
N ASN A 110 4.97 12.83 -16.90
CA ASN A 110 3.55 12.60 -17.20
C ASN A 110 2.83 11.97 -16.00
N TYR A 111 1.77 12.63 -15.53
CA TYR A 111 1.03 12.16 -14.34
C TYR A 111 0.35 10.80 -14.55
N VAL A 112 -0.12 10.49 -15.76
CA VAL A 112 -0.74 9.19 -16.05
C VAL A 112 0.29 8.08 -15.94
N PHE A 113 1.52 8.29 -16.44
CA PHE A 113 2.61 7.34 -16.27
C PHE A 113 3.02 7.19 -14.79
N ARG A 114 2.97 8.26 -13.98
CA ARG A 114 3.17 8.15 -12.53
C ARG A 114 2.17 7.18 -11.91
N LEU A 115 0.90 7.31 -12.28
CA LEU A 115 -0.17 6.45 -11.78
C LEU A 115 0.02 4.99 -12.23
N ILE A 116 0.37 4.76 -13.49
CA ILE A 116 0.60 3.41 -14.02
C ILE A 116 1.81 2.74 -13.34
N ILE A 117 2.90 3.47 -13.16
CA ILE A 117 4.15 2.94 -12.58
C ILE A 117 4.03 2.72 -11.06
N PHE A 118 3.19 3.49 -10.36
CA PHE A 118 3.09 3.47 -8.90
C PHE A 118 2.87 2.07 -8.32
N PRO A 119 1.89 1.25 -8.75
CA PRO A 119 1.69 -0.09 -8.23
C PRO A 119 2.93 -0.98 -8.35
N PHE A 120 3.57 -0.96 -9.49
CA PHE A 120 4.76 -1.78 -9.77
C PHE A 120 5.99 -1.30 -8.98
N ALA A 121 6.14 0.02 -8.83
CA ALA A 121 7.22 0.59 -8.03
C ALA A 121 7.09 0.26 -6.55
N VAL A 122 5.86 0.26 -6.00
CA VAL A 122 5.61 -0.17 -4.61
C VAL A 122 5.91 -1.66 -4.44
N VAL A 123 5.47 -2.51 -5.36
CA VAL A 123 5.76 -3.95 -5.32
C VAL A 123 7.26 -4.22 -5.40
N LEU A 124 7.97 -3.53 -6.30
CA LEU A 124 9.43 -3.61 -6.39
C LEU A 124 10.09 -3.16 -5.09
N MET A 125 9.61 -2.09 -4.48
CA MET A 125 10.08 -1.61 -3.18
C MET A 125 9.85 -2.64 -2.08
N GLU A 126 8.68 -3.29 -2.02
CA GLU A 126 8.39 -4.37 -1.06
C GLU A 126 9.36 -5.54 -1.22
N TRP A 127 9.63 -5.93 -2.48
CA TRP A 127 10.61 -6.98 -2.78
C TRP A 127 12.03 -6.58 -2.36
N LEU A 128 12.52 -5.41 -2.75
CA LEU A 128 13.84 -4.93 -2.37
C LEU A 128 14.00 -4.85 -0.84
N ARG A 129 12.97 -4.41 -0.14
CA ARG A 129 12.95 -4.29 1.31
C ARG A 129 12.94 -5.64 2.04
N SER A 130 12.57 -6.73 1.35
CA SER A 130 12.62 -8.08 1.93
C SER A 130 14.01 -8.71 1.86
N LEU A 131 14.97 -8.09 1.15
CA LEU A 131 16.28 -8.64 0.90
C LEU A 131 17.32 -8.23 1.97
N GLY A 132 18.30 -9.11 2.15
CA GLY A 132 19.50 -8.84 2.96
C GLY A 132 19.30 -8.92 4.47
N PRO A 133 20.36 -8.63 5.25
CA PRO A 133 20.35 -8.76 6.71
C PRO A 133 19.37 -7.82 7.43
N LEU A 134 19.01 -6.70 6.81
CA LEU A 134 18.02 -5.74 7.31
C LEU A 134 16.67 -5.91 6.62
N GLY A 135 16.45 -7.07 5.98
CA GLY A 135 15.20 -7.39 5.29
C GLY A 135 14.00 -7.34 6.25
N PHE A 136 12.95 -6.61 5.85
CA PHE A 136 11.74 -6.44 6.67
C PHE A 136 10.48 -6.73 5.83
N PRO A 137 10.08 -8.00 5.67
CA PRO A 137 8.95 -8.39 4.82
C PRO A 137 7.57 -8.13 5.45
N TRP A 138 7.50 -7.83 6.74
CA TRP A 138 6.24 -7.75 7.50
C TRP A 138 5.31 -6.59 7.11
N SER A 139 5.78 -5.61 6.36
CA SER A 139 4.95 -4.53 5.83
C SER A 139 4.51 -4.76 4.38
N ASN A 140 4.44 -6.01 3.93
CA ASN A 140 3.87 -6.35 2.63
C ASN A 140 2.36 -6.08 2.65
N LEU A 141 1.86 -5.31 1.68
CA LEU A 141 0.47 -4.88 1.63
C LEU A 141 -0.51 -6.06 1.51
N ALA A 142 -0.07 -7.18 0.94
CA ALA A 142 -0.86 -8.40 0.87
C ALA A 142 -1.34 -8.90 2.24
N LEU A 143 -0.57 -8.63 3.33
CA LEU A 143 -0.94 -9.03 4.68
C LEU A 143 -2.24 -8.37 5.15
N THR A 144 -2.62 -7.22 4.60
CA THR A 144 -3.89 -6.57 4.90
C THR A 144 -5.10 -7.37 4.37
N GLN A 145 -4.88 -8.33 3.45
CA GLN A 145 -5.93 -9.08 2.76
C GLN A 145 -6.05 -10.54 3.21
N ILE A 146 -5.33 -10.96 4.25
CA ILE A 146 -5.30 -12.38 4.71
C ILE A 146 -6.67 -12.94 5.05
N ASN A 147 -7.60 -12.08 5.46
CA ASN A 147 -8.98 -12.47 5.80
C ASN A 147 -9.91 -12.59 4.59
N LEU A 148 -9.49 -12.12 3.41
CA LEU A 148 -10.21 -12.28 2.15
C LEU A 148 -9.73 -13.55 1.43
N LEU A 149 -9.91 -14.71 2.06
CA LEU A 149 -9.36 -16.00 1.63
C LEU A 149 -9.55 -16.29 0.13
N PRO A 150 -10.71 -16.02 -0.51
CA PRO A 150 -10.83 -16.26 -1.95
C PRO A 150 -9.87 -15.41 -2.80
N LEU A 151 -9.63 -14.14 -2.43
CA LEU A 151 -8.72 -13.27 -3.18
C LEU A 151 -7.26 -13.67 -3.01
N VAL A 152 -6.86 -14.09 -1.81
CA VAL A 152 -5.46 -14.47 -1.56
C VAL A 152 -5.07 -15.80 -2.22
N GLN A 153 -6.02 -16.58 -2.75
CA GLN A 153 -5.72 -17.80 -3.53
C GLN A 153 -4.88 -17.53 -4.80
N ILE A 154 -4.83 -16.29 -5.28
CA ILE A 154 -3.94 -15.91 -6.39
C ILE A 154 -2.46 -15.98 -6.00
N MET A 155 -2.14 -15.99 -4.70
CA MET A 155 -0.77 -16.11 -4.20
C MET A 155 -0.05 -17.39 -4.67
N ASP A 156 -0.78 -18.45 -4.99
CA ASP A 156 -0.19 -19.68 -5.51
C ASP A 156 0.51 -19.49 -6.86
N ILE A 157 0.10 -18.46 -7.62
CA ILE A 157 0.63 -18.15 -8.95
C ILE A 157 1.59 -16.96 -8.89
N THR A 158 1.22 -15.92 -8.13
CA THR A 158 1.88 -14.60 -8.16
C THR A 158 2.70 -14.30 -6.90
N GLY A 159 2.62 -15.16 -5.89
CA GLY A 159 3.11 -14.84 -4.55
C GLY A 159 2.31 -13.69 -3.90
N SER A 160 2.75 -13.28 -2.72
CA SER A 160 2.12 -12.15 -2.00
C SER A 160 2.19 -10.83 -2.78
N TYR A 161 3.21 -10.66 -3.60
CA TYR A 161 3.40 -9.45 -4.41
C TYR A 161 2.28 -9.22 -5.43
N GLY A 162 1.64 -10.29 -5.94
CA GLY A 162 0.47 -10.17 -6.81
C GLY A 162 -0.75 -9.59 -6.10
N VAL A 163 -0.97 -9.95 -4.83
CA VAL A 163 -2.04 -9.37 -4.02
C VAL A 163 -1.75 -7.90 -3.70
N SER A 164 -0.50 -7.56 -3.34
CA SER A 164 -0.09 -6.15 -3.18
C SER A 164 -0.33 -5.35 -4.46
N ALA A 165 0.08 -5.88 -5.63
CA ALA A 165 -0.17 -5.25 -6.92
C ALA A 165 -1.66 -5.02 -7.18
N LEU A 166 -2.50 -6.02 -6.92
CA LEU A 166 -3.95 -5.95 -7.11
C LEU A 166 -4.58 -4.81 -6.31
N VAL A 167 -4.27 -4.73 -5.01
CA VAL A 167 -4.75 -3.65 -4.12
C VAL A 167 -4.32 -2.28 -4.65
N LEU A 168 -3.06 -2.13 -5.05
CA LEU A 168 -2.51 -0.87 -5.55
C LEU A 168 -3.09 -0.47 -6.91
N ILE A 169 -3.31 -1.43 -7.81
CA ILE A 169 -3.96 -1.19 -9.11
C ILE A 169 -5.38 -0.67 -8.89
N ILE A 170 -6.15 -1.27 -7.99
CA ILE A 170 -7.50 -0.80 -7.66
C ILE A 170 -7.47 0.63 -7.12
N ASN A 171 -6.57 0.96 -6.17
CA ASN A 171 -6.41 2.33 -5.69
C ASN A 171 -6.13 3.31 -6.85
N THR A 172 -5.25 2.92 -7.77
CA THR A 172 -4.87 3.75 -8.91
C THR A 172 -6.03 3.95 -9.88
N VAL A 173 -6.77 2.88 -10.19
CA VAL A 173 -7.94 2.95 -11.09
C VAL A 173 -9.05 3.78 -10.46
N LEU A 174 -9.34 3.58 -9.18
CA LEU A 174 -10.31 4.39 -8.42
C LEU A 174 -9.92 5.87 -8.43
N TYR A 175 -8.67 6.17 -8.12
CA TYR A 175 -8.18 7.54 -8.16
C TYR A 175 -8.30 8.15 -9.57
N TYR A 176 -7.87 7.41 -10.61
CA TYR A 176 -7.96 7.86 -12.00
C TYR A 176 -9.41 8.13 -12.43
N PHE A 177 -10.34 7.28 -12.01
CA PHE A 177 -11.77 7.49 -12.24
C PHE A 177 -12.28 8.76 -11.55
N LEU A 178 -11.90 9.00 -10.28
CA LEU A 178 -12.34 10.18 -9.52
C LEU A 178 -11.89 11.50 -10.15
N ILE A 179 -10.74 11.53 -10.81
CA ILE A 179 -10.23 12.76 -11.46
C ILE A 179 -10.65 12.89 -12.92
N ASN A 180 -11.05 11.81 -13.58
CA ASN A 180 -11.42 11.76 -14.99
C ASN A 180 -12.78 11.04 -15.16
N LEU A 181 -13.87 11.74 -14.83
CA LEU A 181 -15.22 11.19 -14.91
C LEU A 181 -15.68 11.04 -16.39
N ASN A 182 -15.09 10.11 -17.12
CA ASN A 182 -15.40 9.83 -18.53
C ASN A 182 -15.65 8.33 -18.77
N LYS A 183 -16.16 7.99 -19.98
CA LYS A 183 -16.52 6.61 -20.34
C LYS A 183 -15.33 5.65 -20.25
N SER A 184 -14.12 6.09 -20.61
CA SER A 184 -12.92 5.27 -20.60
C SER A 184 -12.48 4.92 -19.16
N SER A 185 -12.51 5.89 -18.25
CA SER A 185 -12.17 5.64 -16.84
C SER A 185 -13.22 4.78 -16.15
N LEU A 186 -14.51 4.95 -16.49
CA LEU A 186 -15.58 4.08 -16.02
C LEU A 186 -15.41 2.65 -16.53
N PHE A 187 -15.04 2.48 -17.80
CA PHE A 187 -14.74 1.16 -18.37
C PHE A 187 -13.60 0.46 -17.62
N LEU A 188 -12.49 1.17 -17.33
CA LEU A 188 -11.38 0.64 -16.56
C LEU A 188 -11.81 0.24 -15.14
N LEU A 189 -12.65 1.05 -14.50
CA LEU A 189 -13.20 0.75 -13.17
C LEU A 189 -14.06 -0.51 -13.22
N CYS A 190 -14.99 -0.63 -14.17
CA CYS A 190 -15.83 -1.82 -14.34
C CYS A 190 -14.99 -3.07 -14.63
N LEU A 191 -13.96 -2.96 -15.48
CA LEU A 191 -13.04 -4.06 -15.78
C LEU A 191 -12.28 -4.51 -14.53
N SER A 192 -11.82 -3.58 -13.71
CA SER A 192 -11.13 -3.91 -12.46
C SER A 192 -12.03 -4.61 -11.45
N PHE A 193 -13.28 -4.18 -11.29
CA PHE A 193 -14.27 -4.88 -10.46
C PHE A 193 -14.62 -6.27 -11.01
N LEU A 194 -14.77 -6.40 -12.32
CA LEU A 194 -15.00 -7.69 -12.95
C LEU A 194 -13.82 -8.65 -12.68
N SER A 195 -12.58 -8.17 -12.77
CA SER A 195 -11.41 -8.99 -12.45
C SER A 195 -11.40 -9.46 -10.99
N LEU A 196 -11.80 -8.60 -10.04
CA LEU A 196 -11.95 -8.98 -8.63
C LEU A 196 -13.02 -10.06 -8.44
N LEU A 197 -14.17 -9.93 -9.11
CA LEU A 197 -15.24 -10.93 -9.06
C LEU A 197 -14.79 -12.28 -9.64
N LEU A 198 -14.05 -12.27 -10.74
CA LEU A 198 -13.49 -13.49 -11.35
C LEU A 198 -12.47 -14.16 -10.39
N LEU A 199 -11.55 -13.39 -9.81
CA LEU A 199 -10.58 -13.91 -8.83
C LEU A 199 -11.28 -14.47 -7.60
N TRP A 200 -12.31 -13.80 -7.10
CA TRP A 200 -13.12 -14.28 -5.98
C TRP A 200 -13.77 -15.64 -6.30
N ASN A 201 -14.43 -15.76 -7.46
CA ASN A 201 -15.08 -17.00 -7.87
C ASN A 201 -14.09 -18.16 -8.06
N VAL A 202 -12.92 -17.88 -8.66
CA VAL A 202 -11.87 -18.89 -8.83
C VAL A 202 -11.34 -19.34 -7.47
N GLY A 203 -11.05 -18.39 -6.56
CA GLY A 203 -10.58 -18.69 -5.23
C GLY A 203 -11.58 -19.46 -4.39
N THR A 204 -12.87 -19.12 -4.43
CA THR A 204 -13.93 -19.86 -3.73
C THR A 204 -13.98 -21.31 -4.20
N LYS A 205 -14.01 -21.54 -5.51
CA LYS A 205 -13.98 -22.93 -6.08
C LYS A 205 -12.77 -23.71 -5.61
N LYS A 206 -11.62 -23.06 -5.49
CA LYS A 206 -10.38 -23.69 -5.03
C LYS A 206 -10.48 -24.12 -3.57
N ILE A 207 -10.99 -23.24 -2.71
CA ILE A 207 -11.23 -23.53 -1.29
C ILE A 207 -12.22 -24.69 -1.14
N ASP A 208 -13.33 -24.69 -1.90
CA ASP A 208 -14.32 -25.77 -1.85
C ASP A 208 -13.74 -27.12 -2.25
N ASN A 209 -12.87 -27.14 -3.25
CA ASN A 209 -12.16 -28.36 -3.65
C ASN A 209 -11.25 -28.87 -2.52
N TYR A 210 -10.45 -28.00 -1.89
CA TYR A 210 -9.61 -28.40 -0.75
C TYR A 210 -10.44 -28.99 0.39
N ASN A 211 -11.58 -28.38 0.72
CA ASN A 211 -12.47 -28.84 1.78
C ASN A 211 -13.11 -30.23 1.48
N LYS A 212 -13.29 -30.58 0.20
CA LYS A 212 -13.75 -31.92 -0.20
C LYS A 212 -12.68 -32.99 0.04
N TYR A 213 -11.43 -32.71 -0.34
CA TYR A 213 -10.32 -33.66 -0.18
C TYR A 213 -9.88 -33.83 1.27
N SER A 214 -10.05 -32.84 2.13
CA SER A 214 -9.68 -32.92 3.55
C SER A 214 -10.67 -33.71 4.42
N LYS A 215 -11.84 -34.06 3.87
CA LYS A 215 -12.89 -34.86 4.56
C LYS A 215 -12.91 -36.33 4.17
N THR A 216 -12.07 -36.73 3.22
CA THR A 216 -11.80 -38.11 2.82
C THR A 216 -10.49 -38.61 3.42
#